data_b0ef69ace6418abf1245694292045014
#
_entry.id   b0ef69ace6418abf1245694292045014
#
_cell.length_a   1.000
_cell.length_b   1.000
_cell.length_c   1.000
_cell.angle_alpha   90.00
_cell.angle_beta   90.00
_cell.angle_gamma   90.00
#
_symmetry.space_group_name_H-M   'P 1'
#
loop_
_entity.id
_entity.type
_entity.pdbx_description
1 polymer ?
#
loop_
_entity_poly.entity_id
_entity_poly.type
_entity_poly.pdbx_seq_one_letter_code
_entity_poly.pdbx_strand_id
1 'polypeptide(L)'
;MIVVRYLHWLSIKAKTFNVGQYRRTATPNPSAEFFDTSNPEGERLRRAAAEAAVNDMCKWFAEGRGLIAILDATNSTKTRRRWIQERCTAENIETLFVESKCDDEDLIMSNILEVKTTSPDYIGQDPEAAAQDFRNRIRNYEKVYQTIDEDEYDLTYVKLINVGKHVIINQIRDYLQSRVVYYLMNLHIKPRSIWLSRVSALVPFSPFTTPS
;
A
#
# COMPACT_ATOMS: atom_id res chain seq x y z
N MET A 1 9.12 8.00 -3.57
CA MET A 1 8.27 6.82 -3.91
C MET A 1 8.19 6.68 -5.43
N ILE A 2 8.32 5.48 -5.94
CA ILE A 2 8.44 5.19 -7.38
C ILE A 2 7.15 5.49 -8.17
N VAL A 3 5.98 5.19 -7.58
CA VAL A 3 4.66 5.43 -8.20
C VAL A 3 4.41 6.92 -8.45
N VAL A 4 4.80 7.81 -7.53
CA VAL A 4 4.63 9.27 -7.74
C VAL A 4 5.44 9.75 -8.95
N ARG A 5 6.67 9.26 -9.12
CA ARG A 5 7.49 9.59 -10.30
C ARG A 5 6.84 9.14 -11.60
N TYR A 6 6.25 7.93 -11.61
CA TYR A 6 5.50 7.44 -12.75
C TYR A 6 4.29 8.31 -13.07
N LEU A 7 3.51 8.70 -12.06
CA LEU A 7 2.36 9.59 -12.24
C LEU A 7 2.78 10.98 -12.76
N HIS A 8 3.85 11.54 -12.23
CA HIS A 8 4.40 12.81 -12.74
C HIS A 8 4.88 12.68 -14.19
N TRP A 9 5.49 11.54 -14.58
CA TRP A 9 5.84 11.28 -15.97
C TRP A 9 4.61 11.24 -16.90
N LEU A 10 3.47 10.80 -16.38
CA LEU A 10 2.18 10.89 -17.08
C LEU A 10 1.54 12.29 -17.00
N SER A 11 2.24 13.28 -16.50
CA SER A 11 1.72 14.65 -16.26
C SER A 11 0.57 14.70 -15.26
N ILE A 12 0.44 13.70 -14.39
CA ILE A 12 -0.57 13.63 -13.34
C ILE A 12 0.01 14.23 -12.05
N LYS A 13 -0.65 15.27 -11.52
CA LYS A 13 -0.27 15.87 -10.23
C LYS A 13 -0.59 14.88 -9.10
N ALA A 14 0.46 14.35 -8.48
CA ALA A 14 0.36 13.38 -7.39
C ALA A 14 1.23 13.79 -6.20
N LYS A 15 0.82 13.40 -4.98
CA LYS A 15 1.57 13.65 -3.74
C LYS A 15 1.54 12.44 -2.80
N THR A 16 2.64 12.21 -2.08
CA THR A 16 2.70 11.21 -1.00
C THR A 16 2.46 11.88 0.35
N PHE A 17 1.61 11.25 1.16
CA PHE A 17 1.38 11.54 2.56
C PHE A 17 1.90 10.34 3.37
N ASN A 18 3.14 10.43 3.86
CA ASN A 18 3.80 9.35 4.58
C ASN A 18 3.55 9.48 6.08
N VAL A 19 2.71 8.61 6.63
CA VAL A 19 2.31 8.62 8.05
C VAL A 19 3.53 8.52 8.99
N GLY A 20 4.59 7.85 8.55
CA GLY A 20 5.84 7.81 9.29
C GLY A 20 6.50 9.18 9.48
N GLN A 21 6.32 10.13 8.54
CA GLN A 21 6.82 11.50 8.72
C GLN A 21 6.03 12.22 9.82
N TYR A 22 4.71 12.13 9.83
CA TYR A 22 3.86 12.71 10.88
C TYR A 22 4.18 12.11 12.25
N ARG A 23 4.39 10.80 12.32
CA ARG A 23 4.80 10.12 13.54
C ARG A 23 6.16 10.63 14.04
N ARG A 24 7.16 10.76 13.17
CA ARG A 24 8.51 11.23 13.53
C ARG A 24 8.53 12.65 14.10
N THR A 25 7.62 13.50 13.67
CA THR A 25 7.45 14.85 14.24
C THR A 25 7.09 14.79 15.74
N ALA A 26 6.27 13.81 16.13
CA ALA A 26 5.86 13.62 17.54
C ALA A 26 6.82 12.72 18.32
N THR A 27 7.37 11.69 17.68
CA THR A 27 8.23 10.68 18.33
C THR A 27 9.37 10.29 17.38
N PRO A 28 10.53 10.98 17.44
CA PRO A 28 11.70 10.62 16.67
C PRO A 28 12.31 9.30 17.17
N ASN A 29 12.75 8.44 16.23
CA ASN A 29 13.53 7.21 16.49
C ASN A 29 12.98 6.29 17.60
N PRO A 30 11.69 5.87 17.56
CA PRO A 30 11.15 4.98 18.56
C PRO A 30 11.71 3.56 18.39
N SER A 31 11.86 2.84 19.49
CA SER A 31 12.19 1.41 19.50
C SER A 31 11.04 0.55 18.97
N ALA A 32 11.31 -0.76 18.73
CA ALA A 32 10.27 -1.71 18.34
C ALA A 32 9.09 -1.79 19.33
N GLU A 33 9.33 -1.51 20.63
CA GLU A 33 8.28 -1.49 21.67
C GLU A 33 7.20 -0.43 21.41
N PHE A 34 7.55 0.69 20.79
CA PHE A 34 6.56 1.69 20.35
C PHE A 34 5.55 1.11 19.36
N PHE A 35 5.96 0.11 18.58
CA PHE A 35 5.12 -0.56 17.58
C PHE A 35 4.41 -1.79 18.13
N ASP A 36 4.65 -2.15 19.39
CA ASP A 36 3.89 -3.22 20.04
C ASP A 36 2.41 -2.83 20.14
N THR A 37 1.56 -3.79 19.82
CA THR A 37 0.10 -3.60 19.83
C THR A 37 -0.48 -3.51 21.25
N SER A 38 0.26 -4.00 22.24
CA SER A 38 -0.08 -3.89 23.66
C SER A 38 0.32 -2.53 24.26
N ASN A 39 1.03 -1.66 23.51
CA ASN A 39 1.42 -0.33 23.95
C ASN A 39 0.34 0.70 23.59
N PRO A 40 -0.53 1.10 24.54
CA PRO A 40 -1.67 1.99 24.27
C PRO A 40 -1.22 3.40 23.88
N GLU A 41 -0.12 3.90 24.45
CA GLU A 41 0.39 5.22 24.12
C GLU A 41 1.01 5.22 22.70
N GLY A 42 1.77 4.17 22.35
CA GLY A 42 2.27 3.97 20.99
C GLY A 42 1.13 3.90 19.98
N GLU A 43 0.04 3.19 20.29
CA GLU A 43 -1.13 3.12 19.43
C GLU A 43 -1.83 4.47 19.27
N ARG A 44 -2.02 5.20 20.35
CA ARG A 44 -2.62 6.54 20.34
C ARG A 44 -1.83 7.48 19.43
N LEU A 45 -0.51 7.50 19.54
CA LEU A 45 0.35 8.36 18.74
C LEU A 45 0.39 7.95 17.26
N ARG A 46 0.41 6.64 16.96
CA ARG A 46 0.31 6.14 15.58
C ARG A 46 -1.02 6.49 14.95
N ARG A 47 -2.12 6.42 15.71
CA ARG A 47 -3.45 6.80 15.26
C ARG A 47 -3.53 8.30 14.96
N ALA A 48 -3.07 9.15 15.88
CA ALA A 48 -3.04 10.60 15.69
C ALA A 48 -2.21 11.02 14.46
N ALA A 49 -1.05 10.38 14.25
CA ALA A 49 -0.22 10.62 13.06
C ALA A 49 -0.94 10.28 11.75
N ALA A 50 -1.72 9.22 11.75
CA ALA A 50 -2.47 8.84 10.57
C ALA A 50 -3.69 9.71 10.34
N GLU A 51 -4.39 10.14 11.38
CA GLU A 51 -5.48 11.11 11.30
C GLU A 51 -4.99 12.44 10.73
N ALA A 52 -3.84 12.93 11.20
CA ALA A 52 -3.20 14.13 10.66
C ALA A 52 -2.86 14.00 9.17
N ALA A 53 -2.25 12.86 8.76
CA ALA A 53 -1.91 12.61 7.38
C ALA A 53 -3.15 12.55 6.45
N VAL A 54 -4.23 11.88 6.90
CA VAL A 54 -5.49 11.80 6.13
C VAL A 54 -6.16 13.16 6.05
N ASN A 55 -6.19 13.94 7.13
CA ASN A 55 -6.76 15.28 7.11
C ASN A 55 -6.00 16.22 6.16
N ASP A 56 -4.67 16.18 6.17
CA ASP A 56 -3.85 16.96 5.23
C ASP A 56 -4.06 16.50 3.78
N MET A 57 -4.26 15.21 3.56
CA MET A 57 -4.57 14.64 2.25
C MET A 57 -5.93 15.14 1.75
N CYS A 58 -6.98 15.07 2.57
CA CYS A 58 -8.30 15.58 2.22
C CYS A 58 -8.27 17.09 1.93
N LYS A 59 -7.56 17.87 2.75
CA LYS A 59 -7.37 19.30 2.53
C LYS A 59 -6.65 19.59 1.20
N TRP A 60 -5.62 18.80 0.86
CA TRP A 60 -4.87 18.93 -0.38
C TRP A 60 -5.76 18.70 -1.62
N PHE A 61 -6.70 17.75 -1.56
CA PHE A 61 -7.71 17.53 -2.61
C PHE A 61 -8.72 18.67 -2.66
N ALA A 62 -9.24 19.12 -1.53
CA ALA A 62 -10.21 20.22 -1.44
C ALA A 62 -9.65 21.54 -2.02
N GLU A 63 -8.34 21.76 -1.89
CA GLU A 63 -7.64 22.92 -2.47
C GLU A 63 -7.32 22.74 -3.97
N GLY A 64 -7.74 21.66 -4.60
CA GLY A 64 -7.51 21.39 -6.04
C GLY A 64 -6.04 21.24 -6.43
N ARG A 65 -5.18 20.85 -5.49
CA ARG A 65 -3.72 20.78 -5.71
C ARG A 65 -3.27 19.62 -6.58
N GLY A 66 -4.09 18.60 -6.75
CA GLY A 66 -3.77 17.45 -7.59
C GLY A 66 -4.87 16.41 -7.67
N LEU A 67 -4.59 15.33 -8.39
CA LEU A 67 -5.57 14.28 -8.74
C LEU A 67 -5.37 12.97 -7.99
N ILE A 68 -4.13 12.65 -7.58
CA ILE A 68 -3.81 11.38 -6.89
C ILE A 68 -3.00 11.66 -5.65
N ALA A 69 -3.46 11.15 -4.51
CA ALA A 69 -2.70 11.12 -3.27
C ALA A 69 -2.31 9.68 -2.91
N ILE A 70 -1.12 9.50 -2.38
CA ILE A 70 -0.66 8.20 -1.90
C ILE A 70 -0.49 8.29 -0.38
N LEU A 71 -1.38 7.63 0.35
CA LEU A 71 -1.25 7.48 1.79
C LEU A 71 -0.30 6.31 2.09
N ASP A 72 0.94 6.64 2.43
CA ASP A 72 1.98 5.66 2.73
C ASP A 72 1.95 5.30 4.22
N ALA A 73 1.36 4.16 4.52
CA ALA A 73 1.19 3.61 5.86
C ALA A 73 1.03 2.09 5.82
N THR A 74 1.10 1.42 6.97
CA THR A 74 0.91 -0.03 7.05
C THR A 74 -0.52 -0.48 6.80
N ASN A 75 -1.53 0.28 7.30
CA ASN A 75 -2.97 0.01 7.15
C ASN A 75 -3.36 -1.47 7.35
N SER A 76 -2.75 -2.10 8.37
CA SER A 76 -2.70 -3.55 8.55
C SER A 76 -4.00 -4.19 9.03
N THR A 77 -5.00 -3.42 9.47
CA THR A 77 -6.27 -3.96 9.98
C THR A 77 -7.45 -3.56 9.12
N LYS A 78 -8.49 -4.43 9.08
CA LYS A 78 -9.76 -4.14 8.39
C LYS A 78 -10.41 -2.86 8.92
N THR A 79 -10.44 -2.68 10.24
CA THR A 79 -10.97 -1.46 10.88
C THR A 79 -10.26 -0.21 10.39
N ARG A 80 -8.93 -0.28 10.21
CA ARG A 80 -8.14 0.86 9.70
C ARG A 80 -8.47 1.17 8.26
N ARG A 81 -8.57 0.17 7.39
CA ARG A 81 -8.92 0.34 5.98
C ARG A 81 -10.32 0.89 5.83
N ARG A 82 -11.29 0.35 6.59
CA ARG A 82 -12.68 0.84 6.60
C ARG A 82 -12.76 2.31 7.01
N TRP A 83 -12.09 2.71 8.07
CA TRP A 83 -12.03 4.10 8.51
C TRP A 83 -11.47 5.03 7.42
N ILE A 84 -10.39 4.62 6.72
CA ILE A 84 -9.83 5.40 5.61
C ILE A 84 -10.84 5.54 4.48
N GLN A 85 -11.49 4.44 4.08
CA GLN A 85 -12.50 4.43 3.03
C GLN A 85 -13.65 5.38 3.37
N GLU A 86 -14.23 5.26 4.56
CA GLU A 86 -15.33 6.11 5.04
C GLU A 86 -14.95 7.58 5.02
N ARG A 87 -13.75 7.90 5.51
CA ARG A 87 -13.24 9.27 5.56
C ARG A 87 -13.03 9.86 4.16
N CYS A 88 -12.50 9.08 3.23
CA CYS A 88 -12.32 9.49 1.83
C CYS A 88 -13.67 9.62 1.10
N THR A 89 -14.59 8.67 1.29
CA THR A 89 -15.92 8.71 0.69
C THR A 89 -16.71 9.93 1.13
N ALA A 90 -16.61 10.34 2.39
CA ALA A 90 -17.26 11.55 2.89
C ALA A 90 -16.80 12.85 2.20
N GLU A 91 -15.60 12.84 1.61
CA GLU A 91 -15.02 13.93 0.83
C GLU A 91 -15.09 13.70 -0.70
N ASN A 92 -15.87 12.70 -1.15
CA ASN A 92 -15.95 12.27 -2.54
C ASN A 92 -14.58 11.86 -3.16
N ILE A 93 -13.72 11.25 -2.36
CA ILE A 93 -12.41 10.74 -2.79
C ILE A 93 -12.52 9.23 -2.95
N GLU A 94 -12.24 8.73 -4.15
CA GLU A 94 -12.14 7.30 -4.41
C GLU A 94 -10.85 6.71 -3.82
N THR A 95 -10.93 5.51 -3.29
CA THR A 95 -9.79 4.81 -2.69
C THR A 95 -9.39 3.59 -3.49
N LEU A 96 -8.08 3.41 -3.69
CA LEU A 96 -7.48 2.17 -4.20
C LEU A 96 -6.49 1.65 -3.16
N PHE A 97 -6.79 0.52 -2.55
CA PHE A 97 -5.88 -0.14 -1.63
C PHE A 97 -4.83 -0.97 -2.39
N VAL A 98 -3.58 -0.84 -2.00
CA VAL A 98 -2.47 -1.62 -2.54
C VAL A 98 -1.89 -2.46 -1.41
N GLU A 99 -2.14 -3.76 -1.43
CA GLU A 99 -1.53 -4.70 -0.50
C GLU A 99 -0.31 -5.36 -1.15
N SER A 100 0.85 -5.25 -0.50
CA SER A 100 2.06 -5.97 -0.88
C SER A 100 2.36 -7.01 0.20
N LYS A 101 2.14 -8.27 -0.13
CA LYS A 101 2.42 -9.42 0.74
C LYS A 101 3.65 -10.16 0.25
N CYS A 102 4.57 -10.45 1.15
CA CYS A 102 5.75 -11.28 0.88
C CYS A 102 5.91 -12.30 2.00
N ASP A 103 6.03 -13.56 1.64
CA ASP A 103 6.31 -14.71 2.51
C ASP A 103 7.64 -15.41 2.16
N ASP A 104 8.44 -14.79 1.28
CA ASP A 104 9.78 -15.20 0.91
C ASP A 104 10.80 -14.56 1.89
N GLU A 105 11.29 -15.36 2.84
CA GLU A 105 12.18 -14.91 3.91
C GLU A 105 13.50 -14.31 3.38
N ASP A 106 14.08 -14.88 2.33
CA ASP A 106 15.33 -14.40 1.73
C ASP A 106 15.12 -13.02 1.12
N LEU A 107 13.99 -12.82 0.45
CA LEU A 107 13.63 -11.54 -0.14
C LEU A 107 13.33 -10.49 0.94
N ILE A 108 12.65 -10.89 2.02
CA ILE A 108 12.39 -10.01 3.18
C ILE A 108 13.71 -9.55 3.78
N MET A 109 14.66 -10.47 3.99
CA MET A 109 15.97 -10.16 4.56
C MET A 109 16.79 -9.22 3.68
N SER A 110 16.86 -9.49 2.38
CA SER A 110 17.55 -8.62 1.42
C SER A 110 16.98 -7.20 1.47
N ASN A 111 15.65 -7.06 1.48
CA ASN A 111 14.99 -5.76 1.57
C ASN A 111 15.26 -5.03 2.91
N ILE A 112 15.34 -5.77 4.02
CA ILE A 112 15.67 -5.17 5.32
C ILE A 112 17.07 -4.58 5.27
N LEU A 113 18.06 -5.34 4.81
CA LEU A 113 19.45 -4.92 4.79
C LEU A 113 19.70 -3.76 3.80
N GLU A 114 19.12 -3.82 2.61
CA GLU A 114 19.38 -2.82 1.57
C GLU A 114 18.61 -1.52 1.75
N VAL A 115 17.36 -1.60 2.22
CA VAL A 115 16.43 -0.46 2.17
C VAL A 115 16.08 0.07 3.55
N LYS A 116 15.91 -0.79 4.53
CA LYS A 116 15.35 -0.37 5.82
C LYS A 116 16.40 0.14 6.80
N THR A 117 17.60 -0.41 6.78
CA THR A 117 18.72 0.08 7.58
C THR A 117 19.14 1.51 7.20
N THR A 118 18.86 1.94 5.96
CA THR A 118 19.09 3.31 5.49
C THR A 118 17.93 4.26 5.72
N SER A 119 16.85 3.79 6.36
CA SER A 119 15.68 4.63 6.63
C SER A 119 15.97 5.69 7.71
N PRO A 120 15.23 6.81 7.74
CA PRO A 120 15.45 7.89 8.72
C PRO A 120 15.41 7.45 10.18
N ASP A 121 14.72 6.34 10.49
CA ASP A 121 14.62 5.82 11.87
C ASP A 121 15.93 5.15 12.33
N TYR A 122 16.85 4.81 11.41
CA TYR A 122 18.06 4.04 11.70
C TYR A 122 19.37 4.74 11.32
N ILE A 123 19.30 6.01 10.91
CA ILE A 123 20.51 6.79 10.56
C ILE A 123 21.46 6.83 11.76
N GLY A 124 22.70 6.38 11.55
CA GLY A 124 23.76 6.37 12.56
C GLY A 124 23.69 5.18 13.53
N GLN A 125 22.79 4.24 13.34
CA GLN A 125 22.75 2.99 14.10
C GLN A 125 23.59 1.90 13.45
N ASP A 126 24.02 0.92 14.25
CA ASP A 126 24.66 -0.28 13.74
C ASP A 126 23.69 -1.06 12.83
N PRO A 127 24.13 -1.49 11.61
CA PRO A 127 23.26 -2.17 10.66
C PRO A 127 22.61 -3.45 11.19
N GLU A 128 23.33 -4.25 11.99
CA GLU A 128 22.79 -5.48 12.55
C GLU A 128 21.71 -5.21 13.60
N ALA A 129 21.97 -4.23 14.49
CA ALA A 129 21.00 -3.79 15.48
C ALA A 129 19.76 -3.19 14.82
N ALA A 130 19.94 -2.38 13.78
CA ALA A 130 18.84 -1.81 12.98
C ALA A 130 18.01 -2.90 12.29
N ALA A 131 18.65 -3.91 11.71
CA ALA A 131 17.97 -5.04 11.08
C ALA A 131 17.19 -5.86 12.11
N GLN A 132 17.74 -6.08 13.30
CA GLN A 132 17.05 -6.80 14.36
C GLN A 132 15.85 -6.03 14.90
N ASP A 133 15.98 -4.72 15.13
CA ASP A 133 14.85 -3.87 15.54
C ASP A 133 13.75 -3.87 14.49
N PHE A 134 14.12 -3.78 13.20
CA PHE A 134 13.14 -3.83 12.12
C PHE A 134 12.41 -5.17 12.03
N ARG A 135 13.10 -6.30 12.26
CA ARG A 135 12.45 -7.62 12.38
C ARG A 135 11.46 -7.66 13.53
N ASN A 136 11.80 -7.10 14.67
CA ASN A 136 10.90 -7.04 15.83
C ASN A 136 9.65 -6.19 15.51
N ARG A 137 9.79 -5.10 14.76
CA ARG A 137 8.65 -4.32 14.26
C ARG A 137 7.76 -5.14 13.32
N ILE A 138 8.34 -5.91 12.39
CA ILE A 138 7.58 -6.81 11.50
C ILE A 138 6.75 -7.77 12.35
N ARG A 139 7.36 -8.47 13.30
CA ARG A 139 6.66 -9.42 14.20
C ARG A 139 5.51 -8.77 14.97
N ASN A 140 5.67 -7.52 15.41
CA ASN A 140 4.62 -6.79 16.09
C ASN A 140 3.43 -6.49 15.15
N TYR A 141 3.69 -6.14 13.90
CA TYR A 141 2.64 -5.94 12.90
C TYR A 141 1.97 -7.26 12.47
N GLU A 142 2.71 -8.35 12.35
CA GLU A 142 2.18 -9.68 12.00
C GLU A 142 1.10 -10.16 12.97
N LYS A 143 1.22 -9.85 14.27
CA LYS A 143 0.23 -10.20 15.29
C LYS A 143 -1.17 -9.64 15.02
N VAL A 144 -1.27 -8.52 14.34
CA VAL A 144 -2.53 -7.77 14.08
C VAL A 144 -2.83 -7.63 12.60
N TYR A 145 -1.95 -8.12 11.75
CA TYR A 145 -2.12 -8.00 10.32
C TYR A 145 -3.31 -8.84 9.83
N GLN A 146 -4.20 -8.17 9.13
CA GLN A 146 -5.37 -8.76 8.49
C GLN A 146 -5.26 -8.51 6.99
N THR A 147 -4.97 -9.54 6.22
CA THR A 147 -4.94 -9.44 4.75
C THR A 147 -6.29 -8.98 4.21
N ILE A 148 -6.29 -8.27 3.09
CA ILE A 148 -7.54 -7.97 2.38
C ILE A 148 -8.13 -9.28 1.90
N ASP A 149 -9.39 -9.54 2.22
CA ASP A 149 -10.06 -10.83 2.03
C ASP A 149 -11.45 -10.64 1.40
N GLU A 150 -12.15 -11.75 1.17
CA GLU A 150 -13.45 -11.78 0.49
C GLU A 150 -14.53 -10.96 1.21
N ASP A 151 -14.43 -10.77 2.51
CA ASP A 151 -15.34 -9.94 3.30
C ASP A 151 -15.15 -8.41 3.08
N GLU A 152 -14.06 -8.01 2.41
CA GLU A 152 -13.80 -6.65 1.95
C GLU A 152 -14.04 -6.50 0.42
N TYR A 153 -14.98 -7.26 -0.14
CA TYR A 153 -15.29 -7.28 -1.57
C TYR A 153 -15.74 -5.92 -2.13
N ASP A 154 -16.22 -5.03 -1.28
CA ASP A 154 -16.64 -3.68 -1.63
C ASP A 154 -15.47 -2.69 -1.79
N LEU A 155 -14.28 -3.05 -1.35
CA LEU A 155 -13.08 -2.24 -1.56
C LEU A 155 -12.55 -2.36 -2.99
N THR A 156 -12.04 -1.26 -3.52
CA THR A 156 -11.19 -1.29 -4.71
C THR A 156 -9.76 -1.59 -4.27
N TYR A 157 -9.18 -2.71 -4.73
CA TYR A 157 -7.82 -3.08 -4.32
C TYR A 157 -7.04 -3.84 -5.38
N VAL A 158 -5.72 -3.77 -5.25
CA VAL A 158 -4.76 -4.67 -5.88
C VAL A 158 -3.89 -5.31 -4.80
N LYS A 159 -3.76 -6.63 -4.84
CA LYS A 159 -2.94 -7.42 -3.93
C LYS A 159 -1.80 -8.05 -4.71
N LEU A 160 -0.58 -7.69 -4.37
CA LEU A 160 0.65 -8.19 -4.97
C LEU A 160 1.27 -9.20 -3.99
N ILE A 161 1.42 -10.43 -4.41
CA ILE A 161 1.97 -11.52 -3.60
C ILE A 161 3.33 -11.90 -4.17
N ASN A 162 4.34 -11.97 -3.31
CA ASN A 162 5.71 -12.36 -3.64
C ASN A 162 6.25 -11.59 -4.85
N VAL A 163 6.23 -10.24 -4.72
CA VAL A 163 6.74 -9.32 -5.74
C VAL A 163 6.04 -9.49 -7.10
N GLY A 164 4.73 -9.75 -7.06
CA GLY A 164 3.90 -9.88 -8.27
C GLY A 164 3.94 -11.27 -8.92
N LYS A 165 4.40 -12.32 -8.23
CA LYS A 165 4.19 -13.71 -8.69
C LYS A 165 2.70 -14.02 -8.83
N HIS A 166 1.88 -13.51 -7.91
CA HIS A 166 0.42 -13.55 -8.00
C HIS A 166 -0.12 -12.13 -7.80
N VAL A 167 -1.14 -11.79 -8.56
CA VAL A 167 -1.82 -10.50 -8.48
C VAL A 167 -3.31 -10.74 -8.41
N ILE A 168 -3.95 -10.18 -7.39
CA ILE A 168 -5.40 -10.19 -7.24
C ILE A 168 -5.89 -8.76 -7.40
N ILE A 169 -6.91 -8.57 -8.22
CA ILE A 169 -7.47 -7.26 -8.55
C ILE A 169 -8.96 -7.30 -8.24
N ASN A 170 -9.46 -6.29 -7.54
CA ASN A 170 -10.87 -6.15 -7.23
C ASN A 170 -11.36 -4.73 -7.56
N GLN A 171 -12.49 -4.65 -8.28
CA GLN A 171 -13.22 -3.43 -8.58
C GLN A 171 -12.42 -2.29 -9.25
N ILE A 172 -11.40 -2.60 -10.04
CA ILE A 172 -10.70 -1.58 -10.84
C ILE A 172 -11.61 -1.17 -12.00
N ARG A 173 -12.06 0.09 -12.03
CA ARG A 173 -13.11 0.56 -12.96
C ARG A 173 -12.67 1.72 -13.85
N ASP A 174 -11.68 2.52 -13.42
CA ASP A 174 -11.26 3.69 -14.17
C ASP A 174 -9.86 3.57 -14.78
N TYR A 175 -9.57 4.50 -15.69
CA TYR A 175 -8.30 4.55 -16.41
C TYR A 175 -7.10 4.75 -15.49
N LEU A 176 -7.20 5.65 -14.51
CA LEU A 176 -6.07 5.98 -13.63
C LEU A 176 -5.75 4.83 -12.69
N GLN A 177 -6.76 4.19 -12.11
CA GLN A 177 -6.62 2.98 -11.31
C GLN A 177 -5.94 1.88 -12.14
N SER A 178 -6.42 1.63 -13.36
CA SER A 178 -5.84 0.64 -14.27
C SER A 178 -4.38 0.92 -14.61
N ARG A 179 -4.00 2.18 -14.81
CA ARG A 179 -2.61 2.59 -15.09
C ARG A 179 -1.70 2.34 -13.89
N VAL A 180 -2.17 2.63 -12.68
CA VAL A 180 -1.42 2.37 -11.44
C VAL A 180 -1.22 0.87 -11.25
N VAL A 181 -2.28 0.08 -11.40
CA VAL A 181 -2.21 -1.39 -11.29
C VAL A 181 -1.26 -1.99 -12.32
N TYR A 182 -1.38 -1.59 -13.59
CA TYR A 182 -0.47 -2.04 -14.65
C TYR A 182 0.99 -1.72 -14.32
N TYR A 183 1.26 -0.51 -13.83
CA TYR A 183 2.60 -0.12 -13.43
C TYR A 183 3.13 -0.97 -12.27
N LEU A 184 2.32 -1.20 -11.24
CA LEU A 184 2.68 -2.02 -10.08
C LEU A 184 3.01 -3.47 -10.46
N MET A 185 2.26 -4.04 -11.39
CA MET A 185 2.50 -5.40 -11.90
C MET A 185 3.82 -5.53 -12.66
N ASN A 186 4.35 -4.43 -13.20
CA ASN A 186 5.56 -4.40 -14.03
C ASN A 186 6.78 -3.77 -13.36
N LEU A 187 6.74 -3.53 -12.04
CA LEU A 187 7.87 -2.93 -11.30
C LEU A 187 9.11 -3.82 -11.28
N HIS A 188 8.95 -5.12 -11.32
CA HIS A 188 10.03 -6.11 -11.25
C HIS A 188 10.20 -6.84 -12.58
N ILE A 189 10.65 -6.10 -13.58
CA ILE A 189 10.95 -6.68 -14.91
C ILE A 189 12.25 -7.47 -14.80
N LYS A 190 12.15 -8.80 -14.89
CA LYS A 190 13.30 -9.67 -15.13
C LYS A 190 13.38 -9.96 -16.62
N PRO A 191 14.58 -10.18 -17.21
CA PRO A 191 14.71 -10.69 -18.57
C PRO A 191 13.91 -12.00 -18.69
N ARG A 192 12.89 -12.02 -19.54
CA ARG A 192 11.98 -13.18 -19.71
C ARG A 192 11.74 -13.42 -21.18
N SER A 193 11.66 -14.70 -21.57
CA SER A 193 11.03 -15.08 -22.82
C SER A 193 9.53 -15.04 -22.64
N ILE A 194 8.82 -14.38 -23.55
CA ILE A 194 7.35 -14.33 -23.53
C ILE A 194 6.84 -15.45 -24.40
N TRP A 195 6.14 -16.41 -23.84
CA TRP A 195 5.41 -17.45 -24.56
C TRP A 195 3.94 -17.08 -24.58
N LEU A 196 3.38 -16.88 -25.78
CA LEU A 196 1.96 -16.65 -25.97
C LEU A 196 1.30 -17.97 -26.29
N SER A 197 0.45 -18.46 -25.41
CA SER A 197 -0.42 -19.60 -25.65
C SER A 197 -1.86 -19.12 -25.68
N ARG A 198 -2.59 -19.49 -26.74
CA ARG A 198 -4.03 -19.24 -26.80
C ARG A 198 -4.75 -20.37 -26.05
N VAL A 199 -5.33 -20.05 -24.91
CA VAL A 199 -6.29 -20.93 -24.25
C VAL A 199 -7.69 -20.60 -24.83
N SER A 200 -8.25 -21.49 -25.64
CA SER A 200 -9.64 -21.35 -26.08
C SER A 200 -10.53 -22.06 -25.06
N ALA A 201 -11.17 -21.31 -24.18
CA ALA A 201 -12.33 -21.82 -23.46
C ALA A 201 -13.51 -21.84 -24.47
N LEU A 202 -14.07 -23.02 -24.73
CA LEU A 202 -15.36 -23.15 -25.41
C LEU A 202 -16.45 -22.70 -24.41
N VAL A 203 -16.60 -21.38 -24.24
CA VAL A 203 -17.81 -20.82 -23.68
C VAL A 203 -18.79 -20.70 -24.85
N PRO A 204 -19.98 -21.36 -24.84
CA PRO A 204 -20.97 -21.15 -25.84
C PRO A 204 -21.37 -19.67 -25.80
N PHE A 205 -21.05 -18.95 -26.87
CA PHE A 205 -21.51 -17.59 -27.07
C PHE A 205 -23.03 -17.68 -27.31
N SER A 206 -23.83 -17.34 -26.32
CA SER A 206 -25.28 -17.13 -26.56
C SER A 206 -25.39 -15.82 -27.33
N PRO A 207 -25.88 -15.83 -28.60
CA PRO A 207 -26.08 -14.59 -29.31
C PRO A 207 -27.15 -13.79 -28.57
N PHE A 208 -26.86 -12.53 -28.29
CA PHE A 208 -27.83 -11.58 -27.79
C PHE A 208 -29.02 -11.55 -28.76
N THR A 209 -30.16 -12.08 -28.34
CA THR A 209 -31.42 -11.82 -29.01
C THR A 209 -31.76 -10.35 -28.77
N THR A 210 -31.67 -9.55 -29.82
CA THR A 210 -32.26 -8.21 -29.84
C THR A 210 -33.78 -8.36 -29.68
N PRO A 211 -34.40 -7.67 -28.71
CA PRO A 211 -35.84 -7.61 -28.67
C PRO A 211 -36.34 -6.77 -29.85
N SER A 212 -37.30 -7.33 -30.58
CA SER A 212 -38.13 -6.67 -31.61
C SER A 212 -39.01 -5.59 -31.01
#